data_1d63a78f49bcd8a6928c625036eec22b
#
_entry.id   1d63a78f49bcd8a6928c625036eec22b
#
_cell.length_a   1.000
_cell.length_b   1.000
_cell.length_c   1.000
_cell.angle_alpha   90.00
_cell.angle_beta   90.00
_cell.angle_gamma   90.00
#
_symmetry.space_group_name_H-M   'P 1'
#
loop_
_entity.id
_entity.type
_entity.pdbx_description
1 polymer ?
#
loop_
_entity_poly.entity_id
_entity_poly.type
_entity_poly.pdbx_seq_one_letter_code
_entity_poly.pdbx_strand_id
1 'polypeptide(L)'
;MGFLQGKKILITGMISERSIAYGIAKACREQGAELAFTYVVDKLEERVRKMAEELGSQLVFRCDVQSDAEIEQLFTDLGKRWDGLDGLVHAIAFAPREALNGDFLDSISREAFNTAHDVSAYSLPALVKAARPMMKGRNSAVVALSYLGAVRAIPNYNVMGLAKASLEAAIRFTASSVGRDGIRCNGISAGPIKTLAASGIADLSKLLKHVADQNPLGRNVTIEEVGNAAAFLLSDLSSGITGEITYVDGGYSINALSEV
;
A
#
# COMPACT_ATOMS: atom_id res chain seq x y z
N MET A 1 -21.79 0.77 15.47
CA MET A 1 -21.75 0.71 14.00
C MET A 1 -20.39 1.30 13.60
N GLY A 2 -19.61 0.57 12.82
CA GLY A 2 -18.28 1.02 12.43
C GLY A 2 -18.35 2.14 11.37
N PHE A 3 -17.33 2.98 11.33
CA PHE A 3 -17.30 4.14 10.42
C PHE A 3 -17.03 3.78 8.93
N LEU A 4 -16.80 2.49 8.62
CA LEU A 4 -16.74 1.95 7.26
C LEU A 4 -17.94 1.01 6.94
N GLN A 5 -19.01 1.07 7.72
CA GLN A 5 -20.15 0.17 7.56
C GLN A 5 -20.68 0.19 6.13
N GLY A 6 -20.68 -0.98 5.48
CA GLY A 6 -21.17 -1.17 4.12
C GLY A 6 -20.28 -0.60 3.00
N LYS A 7 -19.14 0.00 3.33
CA LYS A 7 -18.14 0.42 2.33
C LYS A 7 -17.50 -0.80 1.68
N LYS A 8 -17.39 -0.81 0.37
CA LYS A 8 -16.78 -1.86 -0.47
C LYS A 8 -15.33 -1.50 -0.77
N ILE A 9 -14.39 -2.28 -0.26
CA ILE A 9 -12.96 -1.96 -0.30
C ILE A 9 -12.18 -3.10 -0.97
N LEU A 10 -11.48 -2.77 -2.06
CA LEU A 10 -10.52 -3.67 -2.71
C LEU A 10 -9.13 -3.47 -2.09
N ILE A 11 -8.51 -4.55 -1.64
CA ILE A 11 -7.19 -4.55 -1.02
C ILE A 11 -6.22 -5.37 -1.87
N THR A 12 -5.17 -4.74 -2.37
CA THR A 12 -4.11 -5.39 -3.12
C THR A 12 -2.89 -5.68 -2.25
N GLY A 13 -2.05 -6.64 -2.63
CA GLY A 13 -0.77 -6.91 -1.97
C GLY A 13 -0.84 -7.69 -0.64
N MET A 14 -1.97 -8.31 -0.31
CA MET A 14 -2.11 -9.17 0.87
C MET A 14 -1.54 -10.57 0.61
N ILE A 15 -0.26 -10.79 0.93
CA ILE A 15 0.45 -12.06 0.67
C ILE A 15 0.72 -12.90 1.92
N SER A 16 0.50 -12.36 3.11
CA SER A 16 0.63 -13.05 4.40
C SER A 16 -0.08 -12.28 5.51
N GLU A 17 -0.40 -12.95 6.62
CA GLU A 17 -0.95 -12.33 7.85
C GLU A 17 -0.02 -11.27 8.48
N ARG A 18 1.26 -11.26 8.09
CA ARG A 18 2.25 -10.26 8.54
C ARG A 18 2.35 -9.07 7.59
N SER A 19 1.61 -9.05 6.47
CA SER A 19 1.62 -7.92 5.55
C SER A 19 0.85 -6.73 6.13
N ILE A 20 1.28 -5.53 5.82
CA ILE A 20 0.53 -4.31 6.18
C ILE A 20 -0.88 -4.36 5.59
N ALA A 21 -1.03 -4.91 4.37
CA ALA A 21 -2.32 -5.10 3.73
C ALA A 21 -3.29 -5.96 4.58
N TYR A 22 -2.79 -6.96 5.32
CA TYR A 22 -3.61 -7.76 6.24
C TYR A 22 -4.07 -6.93 7.45
N GLY A 23 -3.17 -6.11 8.04
CA GLY A 23 -3.53 -5.18 9.10
C GLY A 23 -4.60 -4.16 8.66
N ILE A 24 -4.47 -3.64 7.43
CA ILE A 24 -5.49 -2.75 6.83
C ILE A 24 -6.81 -3.48 6.64
N ALA A 25 -6.78 -4.70 6.10
CA ALA A 25 -7.97 -5.51 5.88
C ALA A 25 -8.72 -5.77 7.21
N LYS A 26 -7.98 -6.15 8.25
CA LYS A 26 -8.54 -6.39 9.58
C LYS A 26 -9.19 -5.13 10.15
N ALA A 27 -8.49 -4.00 10.13
CA ALA A 27 -9.04 -2.72 10.62
C ALA A 27 -10.29 -2.30 9.84
N CYS A 28 -10.28 -2.41 8.50
CA CYS A 28 -11.46 -2.12 7.68
C CYS A 28 -12.64 -3.04 7.99
N ARG A 29 -12.38 -4.35 8.17
CA ARG A 29 -13.42 -5.34 8.53
C ARG A 29 -14.04 -5.05 9.88
N GLU A 30 -13.22 -4.74 10.88
CA GLU A 30 -13.69 -4.38 12.23
C GLU A 30 -14.56 -3.12 12.22
N GLN A 31 -14.36 -2.22 11.27
CA GLN A 31 -15.18 -1.03 11.04
C GLN A 31 -16.40 -1.27 10.12
N GLY A 32 -16.64 -2.52 9.73
CA GLY A 32 -17.85 -2.92 9.01
C GLY A 32 -17.77 -2.87 7.49
N ALA A 33 -16.55 -2.78 6.91
CA ALA A 33 -16.37 -2.83 5.47
C ALA A 33 -16.60 -4.23 4.89
N GLU A 34 -17.04 -4.28 3.64
CA GLU A 34 -17.00 -5.45 2.77
C GLU A 34 -15.68 -5.43 2.00
N LEU A 35 -14.99 -6.57 1.93
CA LEU A 35 -13.64 -6.64 1.40
C LEU A 35 -13.55 -7.51 0.14
N ALA A 36 -12.66 -7.12 -0.77
CA ALA A 36 -12.17 -7.94 -1.86
C ALA A 36 -10.65 -7.88 -1.93
N PHE A 37 -10.02 -8.89 -2.50
CA PHE A 37 -8.57 -9.06 -2.50
C PHE A 37 -8.03 -9.44 -3.86
N THR A 38 -6.72 -9.19 -4.08
CA THR A 38 -6.02 -9.67 -5.28
C THR A 38 -4.84 -10.56 -4.92
N TYR A 39 -4.50 -11.47 -5.84
CA TYR A 39 -3.24 -12.21 -5.85
C TYR A 39 -2.57 -12.10 -7.23
N VAL A 40 -1.24 -12.23 -7.28
CA VAL A 40 -0.48 -12.03 -8.53
C VAL A 40 -0.11 -13.34 -9.23
N VAL A 41 0.16 -14.41 -8.48
CA VAL A 41 0.57 -15.72 -9.02
C VAL A 41 -0.26 -16.84 -8.36
N ASP A 42 -0.56 -17.88 -9.12
CA ASP A 42 -1.46 -18.98 -8.72
C ASP A 42 -1.06 -19.65 -7.40
N LYS A 43 0.25 -19.77 -7.14
CA LYS A 43 0.77 -20.31 -5.86
C LYS A 43 0.35 -19.52 -4.62
N LEU A 44 -0.10 -18.28 -4.78
CA LEU A 44 -0.58 -17.43 -3.67
C LEU A 44 -2.10 -17.49 -3.51
N GLU A 45 -2.83 -17.99 -4.49
CA GLU A 45 -4.29 -17.98 -4.51
C GLU A 45 -4.89 -18.63 -3.25
N GLU A 46 -4.53 -19.88 -2.95
CA GLU A 46 -5.06 -20.61 -1.80
C GLU A 46 -4.80 -19.87 -0.47
N ARG A 47 -3.58 -19.32 -0.31
CA ARG A 47 -3.23 -18.56 0.87
C ARG A 47 -4.06 -17.29 1.01
N VAL A 48 -4.23 -16.54 -0.10
CA VAL A 48 -5.01 -15.30 -0.08
C VAL A 48 -6.48 -15.59 0.18
N ARG A 49 -7.03 -16.66 -0.42
CA ARG A 49 -8.42 -17.10 -0.17
C ARG A 49 -8.64 -17.45 1.30
N LYS A 50 -7.74 -18.21 1.92
CA LYS A 50 -7.82 -18.54 3.34
C LYS A 50 -7.88 -17.28 4.22
N MET A 51 -6.95 -16.33 4.01
CA MET A 51 -6.97 -15.07 4.75
C MET A 51 -8.23 -14.24 4.47
N ALA A 52 -8.73 -14.24 3.24
CA ALA A 52 -9.97 -13.56 2.87
C ALA A 52 -11.18 -14.16 3.60
N GLU A 53 -11.28 -15.49 3.68
CA GLU A 53 -12.34 -16.20 4.42
C GLU A 53 -12.30 -15.88 5.92
N GLU A 54 -11.13 -15.83 6.55
CA GLU A 54 -10.95 -15.42 7.94
C GLU A 54 -11.43 -13.98 8.18
N LEU A 55 -11.30 -13.11 7.17
CA LEU A 55 -11.79 -11.74 7.17
C LEU A 55 -13.25 -11.61 6.67
N GLY A 56 -13.93 -12.73 6.46
CA GLY A 56 -15.35 -12.77 6.06
C GLY A 56 -15.62 -12.42 4.60
N SER A 57 -14.66 -12.63 3.71
CA SER A 57 -14.81 -12.42 2.27
C SER A 57 -14.47 -13.67 1.46
N GLN A 58 -15.17 -13.84 0.33
CA GLN A 58 -14.86 -14.85 -0.71
C GLN A 58 -14.42 -14.20 -2.03
N LEU A 59 -14.27 -12.86 -2.06
CA LEU A 59 -13.95 -12.12 -3.26
C LEU A 59 -12.43 -12.00 -3.41
N VAL A 60 -11.85 -12.90 -4.20
CA VAL A 60 -10.41 -12.96 -4.47
C VAL A 60 -10.20 -13.10 -5.97
N PHE A 61 -9.43 -12.17 -6.55
CA PHE A 61 -9.22 -12.05 -7.98
C PHE A 61 -7.74 -12.13 -8.33
N ARG A 62 -7.40 -12.72 -9.47
CA ARG A 62 -6.05 -12.63 -10.02
C ARG A 62 -5.83 -11.24 -10.60
N CYS A 63 -4.65 -10.64 -10.34
CA CYS A 63 -4.22 -9.41 -10.98
C CYS A 63 -2.70 -9.25 -10.87
N ASP A 64 -2.02 -9.37 -12.00
CA ASP A 64 -0.66 -8.87 -12.15
C ASP A 64 -0.73 -7.43 -12.65
N VAL A 65 -0.23 -6.50 -11.85
CA VAL A 65 -0.26 -5.06 -12.18
C VAL A 65 0.68 -4.66 -13.30
N GLN A 66 1.51 -5.58 -13.80
CA GLN A 66 2.31 -5.40 -15.02
C GLN A 66 1.50 -5.70 -16.29
N SER A 67 0.26 -6.11 -16.18
CA SER A 67 -0.65 -6.42 -17.29
C SER A 67 -1.88 -5.52 -17.24
N ASP A 68 -1.96 -4.54 -18.16
CA ASP A 68 -3.14 -3.69 -18.29
C ASP A 68 -4.41 -4.53 -18.53
N ALA A 69 -4.30 -5.65 -19.25
CA ALA A 69 -5.43 -6.55 -19.50
C ALA A 69 -5.91 -7.24 -18.20
N GLU A 70 -5.00 -7.64 -17.30
CA GLU A 70 -5.40 -8.22 -16.00
C GLU A 70 -6.01 -7.15 -15.08
N ILE A 71 -5.51 -5.91 -15.14
CA ILE A 71 -6.12 -4.78 -14.41
C ILE A 71 -7.54 -4.53 -14.90
N GLU A 72 -7.79 -4.46 -16.20
CA GLU A 72 -9.12 -4.27 -16.77
C GLU A 72 -10.06 -5.44 -16.43
N GLN A 73 -9.56 -6.67 -16.52
CA GLN A 73 -10.31 -7.88 -16.18
C GLN A 73 -10.71 -7.90 -14.70
N LEU A 74 -9.82 -7.49 -13.79
CA LEU A 74 -10.11 -7.37 -12.36
C LEU A 74 -11.37 -6.53 -12.10
N PHE A 75 -11.44 -5.31 -12.67
CA PHE A 75 -12.58 -4.43 -12.45
C PHE A 75 -13.84 -4.87 -13.20
N THR A 76 -13.69 -5.56 -14.33
CA THR A 76 -14.80 -6.23 -15.01
C THR A 76 -15.42 -7.31 -14.13
N ASP A 77 -14.60 -8.15 -13.50
CA ASP A 77 -15.09 -9.24 -12.65
C ASP A 77 -15.61 -8.73 -11.29
N LEU A 78 -14.96 -7.72 -10.72
CA LEU A 78 -15.43 -7.06 -9.51
C LEU A 78 -16.80 -6.39 -9.74
N GLY A 79 -17.02 -5.77 -10.90
CA GLY A 79 -18.28 -5.15 -11.28
C GLY A 79 -19.46 -6.13 -11.43
N LYS A 80 -19.20 -7.42 -11.61
CA LYS A 80 -20.24 -8.47 -11.56
C LYS A 80 -20.67 -8.81 -10.13
N ARG A 81 -19.90 -8.42 -9.13
CA ARG A 81 -20.12 -8.73 -7.70
C ARG A 81 -20.55 -7.50 -6.90
N TRP A 82 -20.07 -6.32 -7.27
CA TRP A 82 -20.35 -5.06 -6.60
C TRP A 82 -20.85 -4.00 -7.59
N ASP A 83 -21.82 -3.23 -7.17
CA ASP A 83 -22.38 -2.10 -7.95
C ASP A 83 -21.49 -0.85 -7.93
N GLY A 84 -20.42 -0.87 -7.17
CA GLY A 84 -19.46 0.22 -7.05
C GLY A 84 -18.35 -0.12 -6.09
N LEU A 85 -17.37 0.78 -5.97
CA LEU A 85 -16.18 0.63 -5.14
C LEU A 85 -15.98 1.90 -4.30
N ASP A 86 -15.90 1.74 -2.98
CA ASP A 86 -15.75 2.86 -2.04
C ASP A 86 -14.31 3.06 -1.58
N GLY A 87 -13.47 2.02 -1.69
CA GLY A 87 -12.06 2.09 -1.30
C GLY A 87 -11.15 1.20 -2.14
N LEU A 88 -9.95 1.70 -2.44
CA LEU A 88 -8.86 0.95 -3.08
C LEU A 88 -7.59 1.09 -2.26
N VAL A 89 -7.01 -0.03 -1.83
CA VAL A 89 -5.73 -0.07 -1.14
C VAL A 89 -4.65 -0.59 -2.07
N HIS A 90 -3.66 0.26 -2.35
CA HIS A 90 -2.46 -0.08 -3.10
C HIS A 90 -1.33 -0.42 -2.13
N ALA A 91 -1.17 -1.71 -1.83
CA ALA A 91 -0.12 -2.23 -0.96
C ALA A 91 0.88 -3.10 -1.75
N ILE A 92 1.19 -2.67 -2.97
CA ILE A 92 2.05 -3.37 -3.92
C ILE A 92 3.41 -2.68 -4.00
N ALA A 93 4.47 -3.46 -3.96
CA ALA A 93 5.83 -3.00 -4.27
C ALA A 93 6.70 -4.21 -4.63
N PHE A 94 7.57 -4.02 -5.61
CA PHE A 94 8.56 -5.02 -5.99
C PHE A 94 9.79 -4.35 -6.61
N ALA A 95 10.96 -4.87 -6.27
CA ALA A 95 12.21 -4.65 -6.99
C ALA A 95 13.02 -5.94 -7.00
N PRO A 96 13.85 -6.20 -8.02
CA PRO A 96 14.79 -7.31 -8.03
C PRO A 96 15.70 -7.26 -6.79
N ARG A 97 15.96 -8.43 -6.18
CA ARG A 97 16.67 -8.51 -4.89
C ARG A 97 18.10 -7.97 -4.96
N GLU A 98 18.76 -8.19 -6.09
CA GLU A 98 20.12 -7.68 -6.38
C GLU A 98 20.18 -6.14 -6.35
N ALA A 99 19.10 -5.47 -6.72
CA ALA A 99 19.00 -4.00 -6.70
C ALA A 99 18.74 -3.42 -5.30
N LEU A 100 18.54 -4.28 -4.30
CA LEU A 100 18.30 -3.91 -2.89
C LEU A 100 19.48 -4.30 -1.98
N ASN A 101 20.66 -4.43 -2.53
CA ASN A 101 21.83 -4.87 -1.76
C ASN A 101 23.09 -4.08 -2.14
N GLY A 102 23.86 -3.65 -1.15
CA GLY A 102 25.12 -2.95 -1.33
C GLY A 102 24.97 -1.48 -1.72
N ASP A 103 26.00 -0.93 -2.34
CA ASP A 103 26.03 0.46 -2.80
C ASP A 103 24.97 0.72 -3.88
N PHE A 104 24.38 1.91 -3.83
CA PHE A 104 23.29 2.29 -4.76
C PHE A 104 23.75 2.31 -6.22
N LEU A 105 24.95 2.90 -6.50
CA LEU A 105 25.43 3.03 -7.88
C LEU A 105 25.88 1.68 -8.46
N ASP A 106 26.37 0.78 -7.60
CA ASP A 106 26.80 -0.56 -8.02
C ASP A 106 25.61 -1.50 -8.27
N SER A 107 24.50 -1.29 -7.55
CA SER A 107 23.32 -2.17 -7.60
C SER A 107 22.24 -1.72 -8.59
N ILE A 108 22.25 -0.46 -9.03
CA ILE A 108 21.20 0.04 -9.93
C ILE A 108 21.45 -0.44 -11.36
N SER A 109 20.37 -0.90 -12.01
CA SER A 109 20.35 -1.19 -13.44
C SER A 109 19.10 -0.59 -14.09
N ARG A 110 19.14 -0.40 -15.41
CA ARG A 110 17.96 0.06 -16.18
C ARG A 110 16.77 -0.88 -16.01
N GLU A 111 17.02 -2.18 -16.02
CA GLU A 111 15.99 -3.20 -15.85
C GLU A 111 15.36 -3.14 -14.45
N ALA A 112 16.18 -3.10 -13.40
CA ALA A 112 15.70 -2.99 -12.02
C ALA A 112 14.93 -1.67 -11.79
N PHE A 113 15.42 -0.57 -12.36
CA PHE A 113 14.73 0.73 -12.31
C PHE A 113 13.33 0.64 -12.96
N ASN A 114 13.26 0.11 -14.19
CA ASN A 114 12.00 -0.02 -14.92
C ASN A 114 11.01 -0.91 -14.17
N THR A 115 11.46 -2.10 -13.72
CA THR A 115 10.62 -3.04 -12.98
C THR A 115 10.11 -2.44 -11.67
N ALA A 116 10.98 -1.79 -10.89
CA ALA A 116 10.58 -1.18 -9.63
C ALA A 116 9.55 -0.06 -9.81
N HIS A 117 9.72 0.79 -10.83
CA HIS A 117 8.78 1.88 -11.12
C HIS A 117 7.48 1.38 -11.71
N ASP A 118 7.52 0.40 -12.61
CA ASP A 118 6.33 -0.21 -13.20
C ASP A 118 5.44 -0.81 -12.12
N VAL A 119 5.98 -1.74 -11.32
CA VAL A 119 5.21 -2.44 -10.29
C VAL A 119 4.85 -1.55 -9.09
N SER A 120 5.74 -0.65 -8.67
CA SER A 120 5.57 0.04 -7.37
C SER A 120 5.07 1.48 -7.47
N ALA A 121 5.07 2.07 -8.65
CA ALA A 121 4.63 3.45 -8.87
C ALA A 121 3.56 3.57 -9.94
N TYR A 122 3.82 3.09 -11.17
CA TYR A 122 2.86 3.16 -12.28
C TYR A 122 1.57 2.39 -12.01
N SER A 123 1.66 1.27 -11.33
CA SER A 123 0.49 0.44 -10.99
C SER A 123 -0.60 1.19 -10.20
N LEU A 124 -0.25 2.21 -9.40
CA LEU A 124 -1.25 3.03 -8.70
C LEU A 124 -2.17 3.79 -9.67
N PRO A 125 -1.68 4.69 -10.54
CA PRO A 125 -2.55 5.38 -11.49
C PRO A 125 -3.22 4.42 -12.49
N ALA A 126 -2.61 3.30 -12.85
CA ALA A 126 -3.21 2.27 -13.71
C ALA A 126 -4.45 1.64 -13.05
N LEU A 127 -4.32 1.18 -11.80
CA LEU A 127 -5.44 0.64 -11.03
C LEU A 127 -6.54 1.68 -10.79
N VAL A 128 -6.18 2.93 -10.45
CA VAL A 128 -7.18 3.99 -10.22
C VAL A 128 -7.90 4.36 -11.51
N LYS A 129 -7.20 4.41 -12.65
CA LYS A 129 -7.82 4.64 -13.97
C LYS A 129 -8.90 3.60 -14.26
N ALA A 130 -8.61 2.33 -14.06
CA ALA A 130 -9.55 1.24 -14.30
C ALA A 130 -10.68 1.20 -13.26
N ALA A 131 -10.39 1.51 -11.98
CA ALA A 131 -11.37 1.57 -10.91
C ALA A 131 -12.32 2.78 -10.99
N ARG A 132 -11.89 3.88 -11.61
CA ARG A 132 -12.58 5.18 -11.61
C ARG A 132 -14.07 5.12 -11.93
N PRO A 133 -14.53 4.35 -12.93
CA PRO A 133 -15.97 4.24 -13.23
C PRO A 133 -16.79 3.68 -12.05
N MET A 134 -16.23 2.74 -11.27
CA MET A 134 -16.88 2.15 -10.11
C MET A 134 -16.82 3.03 -8.86
N MET A 135 -15.88 4.00 -8.81
CA MET A 135 -15.63 4.86 -7.65
C MET A 135 -16.30 6.22 -7.73
N LYS A 136 -16.57 6.71 -8.94
CA LYS A 136 -17.08 8.06 -9.21
C LYS A 136 -18.41 8.32 -8.50
N GLY A 137 -18.51 9.47 -7.78
CA GLY A 137 -19.72 9.92 -7.11
C GLY A 137 -20.07 9.20 -5.80
N ARG A 138 -19.14 8.38 -5.26
CA ARG A 138 -19.37 7.55 -4.06
C ARG A 138 -18.63 8.04 -2.80
N ASN A 139 -18.00 9.22 -2.83
CA ASN A 139 -17.05 9.66 -1.79
C ASN A 139 -15.97 8.60 -1.51
N SER A 140 -15.42 8.05 -2.58
CA SER A 140 -14.47 6.96 -2.51
C SER A 140 -13.07 7.44 -2.10
N ALA A 141 -12.24 6.51 -1.65
CA ALA A 141 -10.87 6.82 -1.27
C ALA A 141 -9.86 5.77 -1.77
N VAL A 142 -8.68 6.25 -2.14
CA VAL A 142 -7.51 5.43 -2.47
C VAL A 142 -6.44 5.65 -1.40
N VAL A 143 -5.85 4.58 -0.90
CA VAL A 143 -4.71 4.62 0.03
C VAL A 143 -3.57 3.80 -0.54
N ALA A 144 -2.38 4.41 -0.68
CA ALA A 144 -1.17 3.73 -1.13
C ALA A 144 -0.11 3.68 -0.03
N LEU A 145 0.66 2.58 0.03
CA LEU A 145 1.72 2.41 1.01
C LEU A 145 3.05 2.92 0.48
N SER A 146 3.60 3.93 1.15
CA SER A 146 4.93 4.48 0.95
C SER A 146 5.88 4.14 2.11
N TYR A 147 7.08 4.68 2.06
CA TYR A 147 8.11 4.52 3.07
C TYR A 147 9.04 5.74 3.09
N LEU A 148 9.65 6.03 4.22
CA LEU A 148 10.60 7.14 4.42
C LEU A 148 11.70 7.21 3.34
N GLY A 149 12.04 6.08 2.72
CA GLY A 149 12.96 6.00 1.59
C GLY A 149 12.57 6.83 0.37
N ALA A 150 11.32 7.32 0.27
CA ALA A 150 10.89 8.27 -0.76
C ALA A 150 11.54 9.65 -0.62
N VAL A 151 11.91 10.06 0.60
CA VAL A 151 12.43 11.40 0.93
C VAL A 151 13.78 11.39 1.64
N ARG A 152 14.30 10.20 1.97
CA ARG A 152 15.61 9.98 2.62
C ARG A 152 16.35 8.84 1.94
N ALA A 153 17.64 8.95 1.79
CA ALA A 153 18.47 7.83 1.36
C ALA A 153 18.59 6.80 2.48
N ILE A 154 18.00 5.63 2.29
CA ILE A 154 18.04 4.53 3.25
C ILE A 154 18.96 3.44 2.69
N PRO A 155 19.99 3.00 3.41
CA PRO A 155 20.88 1.93 2.98
C PRO A 155 20.10 0.66 2.59
N ASN A 156 20.52 0.03 1.49
CA ASN A 156 19.90 -1.20 0.95
C ASN A 156 18.43 -1.04 0.50
N TYR A 157 17.89 0.17 0.49
CA TYR A 157 16.57 0.44 -0.09
C TYR A 157 16.68 0.86 -1.56
N ASN A 158 17.76 1.53 -1.92
CA ASN A 158 18.26 1.79 -3.26
C ASN A 158 17.17 2.19 -4.28
N VAL A 159 17.00 1.41 -5.36
CA VAL A 159 16.04 1.70 -6.43
C VAL A 159 14.59 1.80 -5.92
N MET A 160 14.25 1.12 -4.84
CA MET A 160 12.91 1.20 -4.25
C MET A 160 12.63 2.58 -3.66
N GLY A 161 13.65 3.30 -3.17
CA GLY A 161 13.51 4.69 -2.74
C GLY A 161 13.05 5.59 -3.88
N LEU A 162 13.65 5.44 -5.07
CA LEU A 162 13.25 6.17 -6.28
C LEU A 162 11.80 5.83 -6.69
N ALA A 163 11.44 4.54 -6.67
CA ALA A 163 10.08 4.11 -6.97
C ALA A 163 9.06 4.66 -5.97
N LYS A 164 9.40 4.74 -4.67
CA LYS A 164 8.51 5.34 -3.65
C LYS A 164 8.41 6.85 -3.79
N ALA A 165 9.46 7.56 -4.19
CA ALA A 165 9.38 8.98 -4.52
C ALA A 165 8.44 9.23 -5.72
N SER A 166 8.56 8.41 -6.77
CA SER A 166 7.62 8.40 -7.89
C SER A 166 6.19 8.10 -7.47
N LEU A 167 5.99 7.12 -6.57
CA LEU A 167 4.66 6.78 -6.04
C LEU A 167 4.02 7.95 -5.29
N GLU A 168 4.78 8.65 -4.44
CA GLU A 168 4.28 9.82 -3.71
C GLU A 168 3.93 10.98 -4.65
N ALA A 169 4.70 11.17 -5.72
CA ALA A 169 4.31 12.08 -6.78
C ALA A 169 3.02 11.62 -7.48
N ALA A 170 2.92 10.32 -7.84
CA ALA A 170 1.73 9.76 -8.48
C ALA A 170 0.48 9.89 -7.61
N ILE A 171 0.57 9.79 -6.27
CA ILE A 171 -0.53 10.05 -5.34
C ILE A 171 -1.06 11.47 -5.51
N ARG A 172 -0.18 12.49 -5.56
CA ARG A 172 -0.59 13.90 -5.73
C ARG A 172 -1.25 14.16 -7.09
N PHE A 173 -0.67 13.64 -8.16
CA PHE A 173 -1.25 13.77 -9.51
C PHE A 173 -2.58 13.02 -9.65
N THR A 174 -2.69 11.83 -9.06
CA THR A 174 -3.93 11.06 -9.02
C THR A 174 -5.00 11.83 -8.25
N ALA A 175 -4.70 12.32 -7.04
CA ALA A 175 -5.61 13.11 -6.23
C ALA A 175 -6.17 14.33 -6.99
N SER A 176 -5.29 15.06 -7.69
CA SER A 176 -5.67 16.20 -8.52
C SER A 176 -6.60 15.79 -9.68
N SER A 177 -6.33 14.64 -10.31
CA SER A 177 -7.08 14.14 -11.46
C SER A 177 -8.50 13.66 -11.12
N VAL A 178 -8.67 12.99 -9.96
CA VAL A 178 -9.93 12.32 -9.61
C VAL A 178 -10.75 13.07 -8.55
N GLY A 179 -10.22 14.16 -7.98
CA GLY A 179 -10.88 14.88 -6.88
C GLY A 179 -12.27 15.39 -7.24
N ARG A 180 -12.48 15.89 -8.47
CA ARG A 180 -13.79 16.35 -8.95
C ARG A 180 -14.80 15.21 -9.18
N ASP A 181 -14.34 13.97 -9.23
CA ASP A 181 -15.22 12.80 -9.25
C ASP A 181 -15.64 12.33 -7.85
N GLY A 182 -15.22 13.06 -6.80
CA GLY A 182 -15.48 12.69 -5.41
C GLY A 182 -14.58 11.55 -4.92
N ILE A 183 -13.39 11.40 -5.51
CA ILE A 183 -12.42 10.36 -5.15
C ILE A 183 -11.20 11.04 -4.50
N ARG A 184 -10.85 10.63 -3.30
CA ARG A 184 -9.62 11.06 -2.60
C ARG A 184 -8.49 10.05 -2.84
N CYS A 185 -7.24 10.51 -2.88
CA CYS A 185 -6.08 9.63 -3.00
C CYS A 185 -5.00 10.11 -2.04
N ASN A 186 -4.62 9.25 -1.09
CA ASN A 186 -3.63 9.56 -0.06
C ASN A 186 -2.59 8.44 0.06
N GLY A 187 -1.46 8.75 0.67
CA GLY A 187 -0.42 7.79 1.00
C GLY A 187 -0.24 7.63 2.51
N ILE A 188 0.28 6.48 2.90
CA ILE A 188 0.81 6.24 4.25
C ILE A 188 2.29 5.89 4.11
N SER A 189 3.15 6.72 4.69
CA SER A 189 4.56 6.40 4.89
C SER A 189 4.68 5.63 6.21
N ALA A 190 4.68 4.30 6.11
CA ALA A 190 4.75 3.41 7.28
C ALA A 190 6.19 3.26 7.77
N GLY A 191 6.41 3.20 9.08
CA GLY A 191 7.68 2.78 9.65
C GLY A 191 8.04 1.34 9.26
N PRO A 192 9.29 0.92 9.44
CA PRO A 192 9.69 -0.43 9.07
C PRO A 192 8.99 -1.47 9.97
N ILE A 193 8.39 -2.46 9.32
CA ILE A 193 7.69 -3.57 9.95
C ILE A 193 8.27 -4.89 9.40
N LYS A 194 8.39 -5.90 10.25
CA LYS A 194 8.88 -7.23 9.85
C LYS A 194 7.84 -7.97 9.03
N THR A 195 7.71 -7.60 7.75
CA THR A 195 6.83 -8.25 6.77
C THR A 195 7.60 -9.26 5.90
N LEU A 196 6.88 -10.08 5.15
CA LEU A 196 7.49 -10.98 4.16
C LEU A 196 8.19 -10.17 3.05
N ALA A 197 7.59 -9.08 2.58
CA ALA A 197 8.20 -8.18 1.59
C ALA A 197 9.50 -7.55 2.10
N ALA A 198 9.52 -7.07 3.35
CA ALA A 198 10.71 -6.48 3.96
C ALA A 198 11.83 -7.49 4.19
N SER A 199 11.55 -8.80 4.21
CA SER A 199 12.59 -9.84 4.38
C SER A 199 13.61 -9.89 3.24
N GLY A 200 13.32 -9.26 2.11
CA GLY A 200 14.27 -9.08 1.00
C GLY A 200 15.32 -7.99 1.23
N ILE A 201 15.13 -7.11 2.21
CA ILE A 201 16.07 -6.03 2.55
C ILE A 201 17.19 -6.60 3.40
N ALA A 202 18.44 -6.36 2.97
CA ALA A 202 19.61 -6.77 3.75
C ALA A 202 19.63 -6.08 5.13
N ASP A 203 20.09 -6.79 6.15
CA ASP A 203 20.22 -6.29 7.52
C ASP A 203 18.91 -5.75 8.15
N LEU A 204 17.73 -6.22 7.71
CA LEU A 204 16.43 -5.76 8.23
C LEU A 204 16.36 -5.75 9.77
N SER A 205 16.89 -6.75 10.44
CA SER A 205 16.85 -6.83 11.91
C SER A 205 17.66 -5.69 12.57
N LYS A 206 18.76 -5.29 11.99
CA LYS A 206 19.57 -4.14 12.46
C LYS A 206 18.81 -2.84 12.21
N LEU A 207 18.17 -2.70 11.04
CA LEU A 207 17.32 -1.55 10.72
C LEU A 207 16.16 -1.42 11.73
N LEU A 208 15.44 -2.51 11.99
CA LEU A 208 14.33 -2.50 12.95
C LEU A 208 14.79 -2.10 14.36
N LYS A 209 15.93 -2.63 14.82
CA LYS A 209 16.50 -2.24 16.10
C LYS A 209 16.89 -0.76 16.11
N HIS A 210 17.63 -0.30 15.12
CA HIS A 210 18.03 1.09 15.00
C HIS A 210 16.83 2.05 15.01
N VAL A 211 15.79 1.74 14.24
CA VAL A 211 14.58 2.57 14.20
C VAL A 211 13.87 2.57 15.54
N ALA A 212 13.75 1.43 16.22
CA ALA A 212 13.15 1.37 17.57
C ALA A 212 13.94 2.22 18.58
N ASP A 213 15.28 2.15 18.53
CA ASP A 213 16.16 2.92 19.42
C ASP A 213 16.11 4.44 19.14
N GLN A 214 15.79 4.85 17.91
CA GLN A 214 15.75 6.27 17.46
C GLN A 214 14.34 6.87 17.47
N ASN A 215 13.33 6.03 17.57
CA ASN A 215 11.93 6.44 17.44
C ASN A 215 11.46 7.12 18.74
N PRO A 216 10.82 8.30 18.69
CA PRO A 216 10.25 8.95 19.88
C PRO A 216 9.34 8.06 20.74
N LEU A 217 8.64 7.10 20.12
CA LEU A 217 7.82 6.14 20.87
C LEU A 217 8.62 4.94 21.44
N GLY A 218 9.94 4.86 21.18
CA GLY A 218 10.82 3.80 21.69
C GLY A 218 10.53 2.39 21.14
N ARG A 219 9.81 2.29 20.03
CA ARG A 219 9.42 1.01 19.40
C ARG A 219 9.08 1.16 17.93
N ASN A 220 9.12 0.09 17.20
CA ASN A 220 8.54 0.07 15.84
C ASN A 220 7.01 0.10 15.90
N VAL A 221 6.40 0.59 14.83
CA VAL A 221 4.95 0.52 14.61
C VAL A 221 4.51 -0.88 14.19
N THR A 222 3.23 -1.16 14.31
CA THR A 222 2.62 -2.45 13.97
C THR A 222 1.74 -2.35 12.72
N ILE A 223 1.38 -3.50 12.14
CA ILE A 223 0.45 -3.55 11.00
C ILE A 223 -0.95 -3.06 11.38
N GLU A 224 -1.34 -3.20 12.63
CA GLU A 224 -2.62 -2.72 13.18
C GLU A 224 -2.64 -1.19 13.24
N GLU A 225 -1.57 -0.55 13.67
CA GLU A 225 -1.48 0.92 13.74
C GLU A 225 -1.55 1.54 12.34
N VAL A 226 -0.85 0.95 11.35
CA VAL A 226 -0.97 1.34 9.96
C VAL A 226 -2.37 1.04 9.42
N GLY A 227 -2.96 -0.09 9.81
CA GLY A 227 -4.33 -0.48 9.47
C GLY A 227 -5.37 0.53 9.93
N ASN A 228 -5.27 0.99 11.17
CA ASN A 228 -6.17 1.99 11.75
C ASN A 228 -6.08 3.34 11.01
N ALA A 229 -4.86 3.79 10.68
CA ALA A 229 -4.66 4.99 9.88
C ALA A 229 -5.25 4.86 8.46
N ALA A 230 -5.07 3.69 7.83
CA ALA A 230 -5.66 3.40 6.52
C ALA A 230 -7.19 3.39 6.58
N ALA A 231 -7.80 2.75 7.58
CA ALA A 231 -9.24 2.74 7.77
C ALA A 231 -9.80 4.15 7.94
N PHE A 232 -9.12 5.02 8.71
CA PHE A 232 -9.46 6.44 8.82
C PHE A 232 -9.41 7.14 7.45
N LEU A 233 -8.32 6.98 6.68
CA LEU A 233 -8.15 7.61 5.37
C LEU A 233 -9.14 7.09 4.31
N LEU A 234 -9.63 5.85 4.44
CA LEU A 234 -10.65 5.27 3.59
C LEU A 234 -12.06 5.71 3.96
N SER A 235 -12.26 6.27 5.14
CA SER A 235 -13.57 6.68 5.67
C SER A 235 -13.94 8.12 5.32
N ASP A 236 -15.21 8.47 5.54
CA ASP A 236 -15.72 9.84 5.39
C ASP A 236 -15.18 10.78 6.49
N LEU A 237 -14.57 10.25 7.57
CA LEU A 237 -13.92 11.04 8.61
C LEU A 237 -12.72 11.85 8.08
N SER A 238 -12.14 11.41 6.97
CA SER A 238 -11.02 12.09 6.29
C SER A 238 -11.46 12.80 5.00
N SER A 239 -12.72 13.21 4.88
CA SER A 239 -13.30 13.79 3.66
C SER A 239 -12.59 15.06 3.14
N GLY A 240 -11.88 15.78 4.00
CA GLY A 240 -11.07 16.95 3.64
C GLY A 240 -9.61 16.65 3.30
N ILE A 241 -9.18 15.36 3.27
CA ILE A 241 -7.77 14.97 3.10
C ILE A 241 -7.61 14.28 1.74
N THR A 242 -6.81 14.88 0.84
CA THR A 242 -6.43 14.26 -0.45
C THR A 242 -5.06 14.78 -0.91
N GLY A 243 -4.27 13.91 -1.52
CA GLY A 243 -2.89 14.22 -1.96
C GLY A 243 -1.86 14.20 -0.83
N GLU A 244 -2.24 13.78 0.38
CA GLU A 244 -1.41 13.78 1.59
C GLU A 244 -0.63 12.47 1.74
N ILE A 245 0.55 12.58 2.36
CA ILE A 245 1.36 11.44 2.80
C ILE A 245 1.41 11.46 4.32
N THR A 246 0.61 10.63 4.95
CA THR A 246 0.54 10.51 6.41
C THR A 246 1.64 9.57 6.92
N TYR A 247 2.46 10.06 7.85
CA TYR A 247 3.49 9.24 8.49
C TYR A 247 2.89 8.42 9.64
N VAL A 248 3.08 7.11 9.59
CA VAL A 248 2.75 6.16 10.66
C VAL A 248 4.04 5.38 10.97
N ASP A 249 4.95 6.03 11.67
CA ASP A 249 6.33 5.57 11.87
C ASP A 249 6.85 5.77 13.30
N GLY A 250 5.96 6.12 14.23
CA GLY A 250 6.28 6.40 15.62
C GLY A 250 7.10 7.67 15.84
N GLY A 251 7.15 8.55 14.82
CA GLY A 251 7.91 9.80 14.83
C GLY A 251 9.36 9.65 14.34
N TYR A 252 9.76 8.49 13.79
CA TYR A 252 11.12 8.29 13.29
C TYR A 252 11.51 9.35 12.24
N SER A 253 10.61 9.72 11.34
CA SER A 253 10.86 10.68 10.25
C SER A 253 11.19 12.10 10.72
N ILE A 254 10.78 12.50 11.93
CA ILE A 254 11.01 13.85 12.46
C ILE A 254 12.35 14.02 13.19
N ASN A 255 13.00 12.90 13.57
CA ASN A 255 14.27 12.95 14.28
C ASN A 255 15.43 13.24 13.32
N ALA A 256 16.26 14.23 13.68
CA ALA A 256 17.47 14.57 12.95
C ALA A 256 18.72 13.87 13.51
N LEU A 257 18.76 13.64 14.80
CA LEU A 257 19.91 13.05 15.52
C LEU A 257 19.42 11.99 16.51
N SER A 258 20.23 10.95 16.71
CA SER A 258 20.12 10.08 17.88
C SER A 258 20.44 10.87 19.15
N GLU A 259 19.82 10.51 20.25
CA GLU A 259 20.28 10.98 21.55
C GLU A 259 21.77 10.66 21.70
N VAL A 260 22.54 11.66 22.07
CA VAL A 260 24.01 11.57 22.32
C VAL A 260 24.24 10.98 23.69
#